data_51099088d378ac3eebc19cbd081c368a
#
_entry.id   51099088d378ac3eebc19cbd081c368a
#
_cell.length_a   1.000
_cell.length_b   1.000
_cell.length_c   1.000
_cell.angle_alpha   90.00
_cell.angle_beta   90.00
_cell.angle_gamma   90.00
#
_symmetry.space_group_name_H-M   'P 1'
#
loop_
_entity.id
_entity.type
_entity.pdbx_description
1 polymer ?
#
loop_
_entity_poly.entity_id
_entity_poly.type
_entity_poly.pdbx_seq_one_letter_code
_entity_poly.pdbx_strand_id
1 'polypeptide(L)'
;SIAKEVIRKGYNVLYTPAQTLLETLERERFRRGEESYSLNFVLDCDLLILDDLGAEFSTNFSVSVIYNIINSRLVEGKPTIISSNLTAKELEARYSPRVVSRIMGGYYTIPFLGNDIRILKR
;
A
#
# COMPACT_ATOMS: atom_id res chain seq x y z
N SER A 1 7.89 -15.49 -6.82
CA SER A 1 6.78 -14.61 -6.61
C SER A 1 7.19 -13.36 -5.88
N ILE A 2 6.67 -12.26 -6.30
CA ILE A 2 6.99 -10.96 -5.75
C ILE A 2 6.17 -10.61 -4.53
N ALA A 3 5.07 -11.30 -4.35
CA ALA A 3 4.18 -11.07 -3.23
C ALA A 3 3.74 -12.40 -2.69
N LYS A 4 3.50 -12.43 -1.39
CA LYS A 4 2.96 -13.62 -0.76
C LYS A 4 1.45 -13.50 -0.71
N GLU A 5 0.81 -14.44 -1.35
CA GLU A 5 -0.64 -14.51 -1.35
C GLU A 5 -1.08 -15.70 -0.52
N VAL A 6 -1.96 -15.46 0.43
CA VAL A 6 -2.51 -16.51 1.27
C VAL A 6 -4.02 -16.52 1.13
N ILE A 7 -4.56 -17.70 0.81
CA ILE A 7 -6.00 -17.88 0.74
C ILE A 7 -6.39 -18.81 1.88
N ARG A 8 -7.28 -18.35 2.74
CA ARG A 8 -7.65 -19.10 3.92
C ARG A 8 -9.12 -18.90 4.22
N LYS A 9 -9.89 -19.97 4.20
CA LYS A 9 -11.32 -19.92 4.49
C LYS A 9 -12.07 -18.86 3.70
N GLY A 10 -11.69 -18.71 2.44
CA GLY A 10 -12.35 -17.73 1.57
C GLY A 10 -11.78 -16.32 1.65
N TYR A 11 -10.75 -16.10 2.46
CA TYR A 11 -10.11 -14.79 2.54
C TYR A 11 -8.85 -14.73 1.69
N ASN A 12 -8.67 -13.62 1.03
CA ASN A 12 -7.46 -13.37 0.25
C ASN A 12 -6.59 -12.38 1.02
N VAL A 13 -5.39 -12.81 1.37
CA VAL A 13 -4.43 -11.96 2.08
C VAL A 13 -3.22 -11.75 1.18
N LEU A 14 -2.86 -10.49 0.98
CA LEU A 14 -1.67 -10.16 0.20
C LEU A 14 -0.66 -9.45 1.10
N TYR A 15 0.54 -10.01 1.17
CA TYR A 15 1.67 -9.36 1.80
C TYR A 15 2.66 -8.96 0.71
N THR A 16 3.04 -7.69 0.67
CA THR A 16 4.01 -7.24 -0.31
C THR A 16 4.78 -6.02 0.21
N PRO A 17 6.11 -6.01 0.04
CA PRO A 17 6.87 -4.78 0.23
C PRO A 17 6.48 -3.76 -0.84
N ALA A 18 6.49 -2.48 -0.47
CA ALA A 18 6.08 -1.42 -1.39
C ALA A 18 6.93 -1.40 -2.67
N GLN A 19 8.24 -1.56 -2.53
CA GLN A 19 9.12 -1.56 -3.70
C GLN A 19 8.77 -2.68 -4.67
N THR A 20 8.56 -3.88 -4.14
CA THR A 20 8.24 -5.04 -4.97
C THR A 20 6.91 -4.84 -5.70
N LEU A 21 5.91 -4.34 -4.97
CA LEU A 21 4.61 -4.07 -5.57
C LEU A 21 4.72 -3.06 -6.71
N LEU A 22 5.44 -1.97 -6.46
CA LEU A 22 5.55 -0.92 -7.48
C LEU A 22 6.32 -1.39 -8.71
N GLU A 23 7.35 -2.21 -8.52
CA GLU A 23 8.05 -2.79 -9.66
C GLU A 23 7.13 -3.64 -10.52
N THR A 24 6.27 -4.41 -9.88
CA THR A 24 5.32 -5.25 -10.59
C THR A 24 4.31 -4.41 -11.34
N LEU A 25 3.74 -3.40 -10.69
CA LEU A 25 2.73 -2.57 -11.31
C LEU A 25 3.31 -1.76 -12.46
N GLU A 26 4.53 -1.29 -12.31
CA GLU A 26 5.18 -0.55 -13.38
C GLU A 26 5.44 -1.45 -14.59
N ARG A 27 5.86 -2.68 -14.35
CA ARG A 27 6.06 -3.65 -15.41
C ARG A 27 4.77 -3.94 -16.16
N GLU A 28 3.67 -4.11 -15.43
CA GLU A 28 2.37 -4.35 -16.05
C GLU A 28 1.84 -3.14 -16.80
N ARG A 29 2.19 -1.95 -16.33
CA ARG A 29 1.79 -0.71 -16.98
C ARG A 29 2.26 -0.61 -18.42
N PHE A 30 3.41 -1.18 -18.71
CA PHE A 30 3.98 -1.12 -20.05
C PHE A 30 3.44 -2.19 -21.00
N ARG A 31 2.59 -3.08 -20.51
CA ARG A 31 1.93 -4.04 -21.36
C ARG A 31 0.74 -3.38 -22.03
N ARG A 32 0.69 -3.52 -23.34
CA ARG A 32 -0.34 -2.83 -24.09
C ARG A 32 -1.70 -3.45 -23.91
N GLY A 33 -2.70 -2.61 -23.65
CA GLY A 33 -4.10 -3.00 -23.67
C GLY A 33 -4.54 -3.97 -22.61
N GLU A 34 -3.70 -4.28 -21.65
CA GLU A 34 -4.05 -5.22 -20.59
C GLU A 34 -4.32 -4.49 -19.30
N GLU A 35 -5.35 -4.93 -18.60
CA GLU A 35 -5.60 -4.43 -17.27
C GLU A 35 -4.57 -5.01 -16.32
N SER A 36 -4.27 -4.27 -15.26
CA SER A 36 -3.33 -4.72 -14.26
C SER A 36 -4.02 -5.70 -13.31
N TYR A 37 -3.71 -6.98 -13.44
CA TYR A 37 -4.21 -7.97 -12.52
C TYR A 37 -3.71 -7.73 -11.11
N SER A 38 -2.44 -7.32 -11.00
CA SER A 38 -1.86 -7.08 -9.69
C SER A 38 -2.53 -5.91 -9.00
N LEU A 39 -2.78 -4.82 -9.71
CA LEU A 39 -3.45 -3.68 -9.10
C LEU A 39 -4.87 -4.05 -8.66
N ASN A 40 -5.61 -4.75 -9.52
CA ASN A 40 -6.96 -5.16 -9.16
C ASN A 40 -6.97 -6.06 -7.94
N PHE A 41 -6.03 -6.98 -7.86
CA PHE A 41 -5.94 -7.84 -6.69
C PHE A 41 -5.61 -7.06 -5.43
N VAL A 42 -4.68 -6.10 -5.53
CA VAL A 42 -4.31 -5.25 -4.39
C VAL A 42 -5.50 -4.46 -3.88
N LEU A 43 -6.30 -3.93 -4.80
CA LEU A 43 -7.46 -3.13 -4.42
C LEU A 43 -8.58 -3.98 -3.81
N ASP A 44 -8.71 -5.22 -4.25
CA ASP A 44 -9.84 -6.07 -3.89
C ASP A 44 -9.58 -7.08 -2.80
N CYS A 45 -8.33 -7.40 -2.50
CA CYS A 45 -8.05 -8.45 -1.52
C CYS A 45 -8.62 -8.09 -0.15
N ASP A 46 -8.91 -9.12 0.62
CA ASP A 46 -9.55 -8.94 1.92
C ASP A 46 -8.66 -8.29 2.95
N LEU A 47 -7.37 -8.58 2.90
CA LEU A 47 -6.38 -7.94 3.78
C LEU A 47 -5.13 -7.65 2.97
N LEU A 48 -4.68 -6.41 3.02
CA LEU A 48 -3.43 -6.00 2.40
C LEU A 48 -2.43 -5.64 3.50
N ILE A 49 -1.24 -6.21 3.41
CA ILE A 49 -0.13 -5.84 4.28
C ILE A 49 0.92 -5.22 3.38
N LEU A 50 1.02 -3.90 3.43
CA LEU A 50 1.96 -3.13 2.63
C LEU A 50 3.16 -2.81 3.49
N ASP A 51 4.26 -3.50 3.23
CA ASP A 51 5.44 -3.44 4.07
C ASP A 51 6.45 -2.42 3.56
N ASP A 52 7.13 -1.79 4.50
CA ASP A 52 8.27 -0.92 4.23
C ASP A 52 7.94 0.24 3.28
N LEU A 53 6.81 0.89 3.53
CA LEU A 53 6.41 2.05 2.75
C LEU A 53 7.43 3.16 2.95
N GLY A 54 7.91 3.71 1.83
CA GLY A 54 8.91 4.77 1.86
C GLY A 54 10.30 4.29 1.45
N ALA A 55 10.52 2.98 1.36
CA ALA A 55 11.80 2.44 0.92
C ALA A 55 11.89 2.33 -0.59
N GLU A 56 10.77 2.44 -1.29
CA GLU A 56 10.74 2.33 -2.75
C GLU A 56 11.25 3.62 -3.41
N PHE A 57 11.61 3.52 -4.69
CA PHE A 57 11.95 4.71 -5.46
C PHE A 57 10.73 5.60 -5.63
N SER A 58 10.92 6.90 -5.38
CA SER A 58 9.83 7.86 -5.49
C SER A 58 9.75 8.42 -6.91
N THR A 59 8.65 8.17 -7.57
CA THR A 59 8.36 8.71 -8.89
C THR A 59 6.92 9.23 -8.88
N ASN A 60 6.56 10.00 -9.90
CA ASN A 60 5.17 10.44 -10.01
C ASN A 60 4.23 9.25 -10.06
N PHE A 61 4.64 8.20 -10.76
CA PHE A 61 3.85 6.99 -10.84
C PHE A 61 3.68 6.34 -9.46
N SER A 62 4.78 6.19 -8.71
CA SER A 62 4.71 5.52 -7.42
C SER A 62 3.86 6.29 -6.42
N VAL A 63 3.99 7.61 -6.39
CA VAL A 63 3.20 8.44 -5.49
C VAL A 63 1.72 8.32 -5.82
N SER A 64 1.39 8.37 -7.10
CA SER A 64 0.01 8.28 -7.56
C SER A 64 -0.62 6.92 -7.23
N VAL A 65 0.12 5.85 -7.46
CA VAL A 65 -0.36 4.50 -7.21
C VAL A 65 -0.56 4.26 -5.71
N ILE A 66 0.39 4.69 -4.90
CA ILE A 66 0.27 4.53 -3.44
C ILE A 66 -0.96 5.28 -2.93
N TYR A 67 -1.17 6.51 -3.40
CA TYR A 67 -2.36 7.26 -3.00
C TYR A 67 -3.64 6.52 -3.40
N ASN A 68 -3.67 6.02 -4.64
CA ASN A 68 -4.85 5.33 -5.14
C ASN A 68 -5.17 4.09 -4.30
N ILE A 69 -4.15 3.30 -3.98
CA ILE A 69 -4.35 2.09 -3.19
C ILE A 69 -4.87 2.43 -1.80
N ILE A 70 -4.21 3.35 -1.12
CA ILE A 70 -4.58 3.71 0.24
C ILE A 70 -5.99 4.32 0.26
N ASN A 71 -6.26 5.25 -0.65
CA ASN A 71 -7.55 5.92 -0.68
C ASN A 71 -8.69 4.95 -1.03
N SER A 72 -8.48 4.12 -2.03
CA SER A 72 -9.53 3.20 -2.47
C SER A 72 -9.87 2.19 -1.39
N ARG A 73 -8.86 1.62 -0.75
CA ARG A 73 -9.12 0.64 0.29
C ARG A 73 -9.75 1.29 1.53
N LEU A 74 -9.37 2.53 1.82
CA LEU A 74 -9.97 3.27 2.92
C LEU A 74 -11.45 3.54 2.66
N VAL A 75 -11.78 4.00 1.46
CA VAL A 75 -13.16 4.29 1.08
C VAL A 75 -14.01 3.02 1.10
N GLU A 76 -13.46 1.91 0.66
CA GLU A 76 -14.17 0.63 0.64
C GLU A 76 -14.20 -0.06 1.99
N GLY A 77 -13.49 0.46 2.98
CA GLY A 77 -13.44 -0.16 4.29
C GLY A 77 -12.66 -1.46 4.32
N LYS A 78 -11.73 -1.68 3.42
CA LYS A 78 -10.98 -2.93 3.34
C LYS A 78 -9.79 -2.91 4.29
N PRO A 79 -9.65 -3.92 5.14
CA PRO A 79 -8.54 -3.97 6.12
C PRO A 79 -7.17 -3.86 5.45
N THR A 80 -6.36 -2.96 5.97
CA THR A 80 -5.03 -2.71 5.40
C THR A 80 -4.06 -2.41 6.54
N ILE A 81 -2.87 -3.03 6.47
CA ILE A 81 -1.80 -2.78 7.41
C ILE A 81 -0.64 -2.17 6.63
N ILE A 82 -0.13 -1.05 7.11
CA ILE A 82 0.99 -0.36 6.47
C ILE A 82 2.11 -0.23 7.48
N SER A 83 3.31 -0.67 7.12
CA SER A 83 4.49 -0.46 7.94
C SER A 83 5.43 0.51 7.24
N SER A 84 6.11 1.33 8.02
CA SER A 84 7.05 2.30 7.49
C SER A 84 8.05 2.70 8.56
N ASN A 85 9.27 2.99 8.13
CA ASN A 85 10.30 3.55 9.00
C ASN A 85 10.29 5.07 8.98
N LEU A 86 9.42 5.68 8.17
CA LEU A 86 9.41 7.12 8.00
C LEU A 86 8.51 7.79 9.04
N THR A 87 8.91 8.98 9.45
CA THR A 87 8.05 9.82 10.28
C THR A 87 6.95 10.42 9.40
N ALA A 88 5.94 11.02 10.05
CA ALA A 88 4.88 11.70 9.30
C ALA A 88 5.44 12.78 8.39
N LYS A 89 6.43 13.53 8.88
CA LYS A 89 7.07 14.58 8.07
C LYS A 89 7.79 14.00 6.86
N GLU A 90 8.50 12.89 7.07
CA GLU A 90 9.20 12.26 5.97
C GLU A 90 8.24 11.69 4.95
N LEU A 91 7.14 11.12 5.40
CA LEU A 91 6.10 10.65 4.49
C LEU A 91 5.50 11.79 3.69
N GLU A 92 5.27 12.92 4.34
CA GLU A 92 4.73 14.10 3.66
C GLU A 92 5.67 14.63 2.59
N ALA A 93 6.96 14.65 2.90
CA ALA A 93 7.96 15.10 1.94
C ALA A 93 8.07 14.15 0.74
N ARG A 94 7.86 12.87 0.98
CA ARG A 94 8.03 11.85 -0.04
C ARG A 94 6.79 11.67 -0.92
N TYR A 95 5.62 11.69 -0.33
CA TYR A 95 4.39 11.44 -1.07
C TYR A 95 3.61 12.70 -1.34
N SER A 96 2.93 13.19 -0.35
CA SER A 96 2.20 14.45 -0.44
C SER A 96 1.40 14.61 0.83
N PRO A 97 0.95 15.83 1.14
CA PRO A 97 0.04 16.01 2.27
C PRO A 97 -1.25 15.19 2.16
N ARG A 98 -1.70 14.93 0.92
CA ARG A 98 -2.93 14.15 0.72
C ARG A 98 -2.76 12.71 1.17
N VAL A 99 -1.62 12.08 0.85
CA VAL A 99 -1.35 10.72 1.28
C VAL A 99 -1.25 10.64 2.79
N VAL A 100 -0.48 11.56 3.39
CA VAL A 100 -0.31 11.58 4.84
C VAL A 100 -1.64 11.82 5.54
N SER A 101 -2.44 12.73 5.02
CA SER A 101 -3.76 13.03 5.59
C SER A 101 -4.64 11.77 5.61
N ARG A 102 -4.62 10.99 4.52
CA ARG A 102 -5.39 9.75 4.46
C ARG A 102 -4.89 8.74 5.48
N ILE A 103 -3.57 8.59 5.57
CA ILE A 103 -2.99 7.62 6.51
C ILE A 103 -3.29 8.03 7.96
N MET A 104 -3.06 9.29 8.29
CA MET A 104 -3.25 9.74 9.67
C MET A 104 -4.72 9.79 10.07
N GLY A 105 -5.60 10.14 9.13
CA GLY A 105 -7.02 10.26 9.42
C GLY A 105 -7.76 8.92 9.39
N GLY A 106 -7.25 7.94 8.65
CA GLY A 106 -7.95 6.68 8.46
C GLY A 106 -7.33 5.47 9.12
N TYR A 107 -6.15 5.61 9.72
CA TYR A 107 -5.42 4.47 10.26
C TYR A 107 -5.04 4.70 11.71
N TYR A 108 -4.97 3.61 12.49
CA TYR A 108 -4.38 3.64 13.82
C TYR A 108 -2.87 3.48 13.67
N THR A 109 -2.12 4.18 14.53
CA THR A 109 -0.67 4.07 14.55
C THR A 109 -0.25 3.19 15.73
N ILE A 110 0.58 2.19 15.45
CA ILE A 110 1.14 1.33 16.49
C ILE A 110 2.66 1.42 16.40
N PRO A 111 3.33 2.00 17.39
CA PRO A 111 4.80 2.05 17.39
C PRO A 111 5.35 0.64 17.64
N PHE A 112 6.42 0.29 16.93
CA PHE A 112 6.97 -1.04 17.03
C PHE A 112 8.43 -1.07 16.64
N LEU A 113 9.31 -1.21 17.62
CA LEU A 113 10.77 -1.40 17.43
C LEU A 113 11.37 -0.56 16.29
N GLY A 114 11.12 0.74 16.33
CA GLY A 114 11.66 1.66 15.34
C GLY A 114 10.84 1.82 14.09
N ASN A 115 9.83 0.99 13.90
CA ASN A 115 8.90 1.10 12.78
C ASN A 115 7.53 1.49 13.29
N ASP A 116 6.82 2.27 12.49
CA ASP A 116 5.42 2.56 12.75
C ASP A 116 4.57 1.63 11.89
N ILE A 117 3.62 0.99 12.53
CA ILE A 117 2.65 0.15 11.83
C ILE A 117 1.32 0.85 11.87
N ARG A 118 0.66 0.93 10.73
CA ARG A 118 -0.61 1.59 10.62
C ARG A 118 -1.69 0.60 10.20
N ILE A 119 -2.77 0.59 10.94
CA ILE A 119 -3.88 -0.31 10.71
C ILE A 119 -5.11 0.53 10.40
N LEU A 120 -5.83 0.16 9.34
CA LEU A 120 -7.01 0.86 8.93
C LEU A 120 -8.03 0.92 10.05
N LYS A 121 -8.56 2.10 10.30
CA LYS A 121 -9.66 2.29 11.24
C LYS A 121 -10.94 1.74 10.65
N ARG A 122 -11.71 1.16 11.50
CA ARG A 122 -13.01 0.69 11.09
C ARG A 122 -14.10 1.63 11.53
#